data_70283e3e8e472d60b57eac88c8987819
#
_entry.id   70283e3e8e472d60b57eac88c8987819
#
_cell.length_a   1.000
_cell.length_b   1.000
_cell.length_c   1.000
_cell.angle_alpha   90.00
_cell.angle_beta   90.00
_cell.angle_gamma   90.00
#
_symmetry.space_group_name_H-M   'P 1'
#
loop_
_entity.id
_entity.type
_entity.pdbx_description
1 polymer ?
#
loop_
_entity_poly.entity_id
_entity_poly.type
_entity_poly.pdbx_seq_one_letter_code
_entity_poly.pdbx_strand_id
1 'polypeptide(L)'
;MRAVSVLAICAMATIGSAASAQEVDWKKVDEAIGRSAAVVSGDVHRYGFPRTDLTVTLDGVTIKPALALGGWTAFKPMHGGAMVMGDLVLLETEINPVMAKLIENGIEITAVHNHVLRATPLTFYMHIGGHGDPVKLATAIRAGLAESKTPLTPPAAPASQPAIDLDTAQLDQIIGVKGQPNGGVYQFGVPRRDPVSESGMQLAPAGPTGVATAIGFQPTGGGKAAITGDFVLTAEEVNPVIKALRSNGIEVTAVHSHMLNEQPRLFFMHFWANDDAVKLAKGLRAALDKTASAKS
;
A
#
# COMPACT_ATOMS: atom_id res chain seq x y z
N MET A 1 -78.91 31.59 -0.48
CA MET A 1 -78.34 30.29 -0.21
C MET A 1 -76.98 30.24 -0.91
N ARG A 2 -75.90 30.30 -0.12
CA ARG A 2 -74.50 30.19 -0.67
C ARG A 2 -73.98 28.84 -0.35
N ALA A 3 -73.61 28.01 -1.37
CA ALA A 3 -73.01 26.73 -1.23
C ALA A 3 -71.52 26.89 -0.95
N VAL A 4 -71.03 26.29 0.12
CA VAL A 4 -69.59 26.22 0.48
C VAL A 4 -69.09 24.86 0.00
N SER A 5 -68.21 24.86 -1.00
CA SER A 5 -67.51 23.65 -1.46
C SER A 5 -66.28 23.43 -0.59
N VAL A 6 -66.22 22.31 0.11
CA VAL A 6 -65.06 21.85 0.86
C VAL A 6 -64.17 21.03 -0.06
N LEU A 7 -62.96 21.55 -0.29
CA LEU A 7 -61.92 20.84 -1.05
C LEU A 7 -61.10 19.95 -0.09
N ALA A 8 -61.23 18.67 -0.22
CA ALA A 8 -60.42 17.71 0.54
C ALA A 8 -59.05 17.55 -0.15
N ILE A 9 -57.97 18.00 0.51
CA ILE A 9 -56.58 17.77 0.06
C ILE A 9 -56.12 16.44 0.63
N CYS A 10 -56.02 15.40 -0.26
CA CYS A 10 -55.32 14.15 0.08
C CYS A 10 -53.81 14.37 0.04
N ALA A 11 -53.16 14.44 1.18
CA ALA A 11 -51.73 14.41 1.28
C ALA A 11 -51.23 12.96 1.07
N MET A 12 -50.64 12.67 -0.10
CA MET A 12 -49.89 11.41 -0.32
C MET A 12 -48.54 11.51 0.41
N ALA A 13 -48.42 10.81 1.52
CA ALA A 13 -47.14 10.59 2.18
C ALA A 13 -46.33 9.60 1.34
N THR A 14 -45.30 10.08 0.62
CA THR A 14 -44.29 9.23 -0.01
C THR A 14 -43.38 8.64 1.08
N ILE A 15 -43.59 7.39 1.42
CA ILE A 15 -42.67 6.62 2.27
C ILE A 15 -41.44 6.35 1.38
N GLY A 16 -40.44 7.22 1.52
CA GLY A 16 -39.13 6.95 0.97
C GLY A 16 -38.51 5.77 1.73
N SER A 17 -38.42 4.60 1.11
CA SER A 17 -37.64 3.49 1.63
C SER A 17 -36.19 3.96 1.66
N ALA A 18 -35.65 4.24 2.84
CA ALA A 18 -34.21 4.36 3.03
C ALA A 18 -33.63 2.97 2.69
N ALA A 19 -32.98 2.87 1.53
CA ALA A 19 -32.20 1.69 1.20
C ALA A 19 -31.10 1.58 2.26
N SER A 20 -31.24 0.60 3.14
CA SER A 20 -30.19 0.22 4.09
C SER A 20 -28.93 -0.08 3.25
N ALA A 21 -27.82 0.62 3.50
CA ALA A 21 -26.54 0.26 2.91
C ALA A 21 -26.26 -1.20 3.30
N GLN A 22 -26.22 -2.08 2.32
CA GLN A 22 -25.94 -3.49 2.56
C GLN A 22 -24.52 -3.60 3.12
N GLU A 23 -24.40 -4.11 4.33
CA GLU A 23 -23.11 -4.36 4.97
C GLU A 23 -22.30 -5.37 4.14
N VAL A 24 -21.01 -5.13 3.95
CA VAL A 24 -20.14 -6.00 3.16
C VAL A 24 -19.95 -7.33 3.88
N ASP A 25 -20.23 -8.45 3.20
CA ASP A 25 -19.95 -9.79 3.70
C ASP A 25 -18.47 -10.12 3.49
N TRP A 26 -17.64 -9.69 4.44
CA TRP A 26 -16.18 -9.88 4.38
C TRP A 26 -15.76 -11.35 4.35
N LYS A 27 -16.57 -12.27 4.89
CA LYS A 27 -16.28 -13.70 4.81
C LYS A 27 -16.29 -14.18 3.35
N LYS A 28 -17.24 -13.72 2.55
CA LYS A 28 -17.26 -14.02 1.10
C LYS A 28 -16.10 -13.39 0.35
N VAL A 29 -15.66 -12.20 0.77
CA VAL A 29 -14.47 -11.57 0.19
C VAL A 29 -13.22 -12.39 0.51
N ASP A 30 -13.06 -12.85 1.76
CA ASP A 30 -11.96 -13.72 2.20
C ASP A 30 -11.95 -15.04 1.39
N GLU A 31 -13.13 -15.65 1.20
CA GLU A 31 -13.29 -16.87 0.40
C GLU A 31 -12.91 -16.63 -1.06
N ALA A 32 -13.36 -15.53 -1.66
CA ALA A 32 -13.07 -15.17 -3.05
C ALA A 32 -11.58 -14.90 -3.29
N ILE A 33 -10.93 -14.17 -2.38
CA ILE A 33 -9.48 -13.88 -2.47
C ILE A 33 -8.62 -15.09 -2.06
N GLY A 34 -9.17 -16.00 -1.25
CA GLY A 34 -8.54 -17.24 -0.78
C GLY A 34 -7.66 -17.09 0.45
N ARG A 35 -7.86 -16.05 1.26
CA ARG A 35 -7.19 -15.80 2.55
C ARG A 35 -7.98 -14.81 3.39
N SER A 36 -7.76 -14.80 4.70
CA SER A 36 -8.37 -13.84 5.61
C SER A 36 -7.65 -12.49 5.56
N ALA A 37 -8.44 -11.42 5.67
CA ALA A 37 -7.91 -10.07 5.79
C ALA A 37 -7.28 -9.81 7.16
N ALA A 38 -6.28 -8.93 7.19
CA ALA A 38 -5.95 -8.15 8.37
C ALA A 38 -6.81 -6.88 8.36
N VAL A 39 -7.67 -6.73 9.37
CA VAL A 39 -8.46 -5.50 9.55
C VAL A 39 -7.58 -4.47 10.24
N VAL A 40 -7.38 -3.33 9.58
CA VAL A 40 -6.49 -2.25 10.05
C VAL A 40 -7.25 -0.94 10.17
N SER A 41 -6.58 0.11 10.64
CA SER A 41 -7.21 1.41 10.90
C SER A 41 -8.03 1.94 9.71
N GLY A 42 -9.17 2.58 9.99
CA GLY A 42 -10.07 3.13 8.97
C GLY A 42 -10.96 2.09 8.29
N ASP A 43 -11.22 0.96 8.95
CA ASP A 43 -12.03 -0.16 8.44
C ASP A 43 -11.52 -0.68 7.08
N VAL A 44 -10.19 -0.80 6.98
CA VAL A 44 -9.54 -1.31 5.78
C VAL A 44 -9.21 -2.80 5.96
N HIS A 45 -9.67 -3.63 5.04
CA HIS A 45 -9.40 -5.06 4.96
C HIS A 45 -8.23 -5.31 4.02
N ARG A 46 -7.06 -5.65 4.59
CA ARG A 46 -5.81 -5.81 3.84
C ARG A 46 -5.42 -7.26 3.69
N TYR A 47 -5.07 -7.65 2.46
CA TYR A 47 -4.59 -8.98 2.08
C TYR A 47 -3.16 -8.88 1.58
N GLY A 48 -2.25 -9.68 2.14
CA GLY A 48 -0.85 -9.70 1.72
C GLY A 48 -0.52 -10.88 0.81
N PHE A 49 0.29 -10.66 -0.22
CA PHE A 49 0.73 -11.66 -1.20
C PHE A 49 2.27 -11.64 -1.32
N PRO A 50 3.00 -12.03 -0.25
CA PRO A 50 4.45 -12.03 -0.30
C PRO A 50 4.96 -13.06 -1.31
N ARG A 51 5.93 -12.65 -2.15
CA ARG A 51 6.60 -13.50 -3.14
C ARG A 51 7.65 -14.38 -2.46
N THR A 52 7.18 -15.33 -1.66
CA THR A 52 8.05 -16.31 -0.99
C THR A 52 8.61 -17.38 -1.93
N ASP A 53 8.14 -17.41 -3.16
CA ASP A 53 8.62 -18.24 -4.28
C ASP A 53 9.89 -17.66 -4.92
N LEU A 54 10.25 -16.40 -4.66
CA LEU A 54 11.40 -15.73 -5.24
C LEU A 54 12.56 -15.64 -4.26
N THR A 55 13.76 -15.81 -4.81
CA THR A 55 15.02 -15.43 -4.16
C THR A 55 15.62 -14.28 -4.95
N VAL A 56 15.43 -13.06 -4.46
CA VAL A 56 15.91 -11.83 -5.11
C VAL A 56 17.18 -11.36 -4.43
N THR A 57 18.20 -11.05 -5.22
CA THR A 57 19.46 -10.46 -4.73
C THR A 57 19.65 -9.06 -5.30
N LEU A 58 20.19 -8.16 -4.51
CA LEU A 58 20.53 -6.79 -4.89
C LEU A 58 21.82 -6.37 -4.20
N ASP A 59 22.83 -6.01 -4.99
CA ASP A 59 24.16 -5.59 -4.50
C ASP A 59 24.75 -6.58 -3.46
N GLY A 60 24.58 -7.90 -3.70
CA GLY A 60 25.05 -8.98 -2.80
C GLY A 60 24.15 -9.26 -1.59
N VAL A 61 23.06 -8.53 -1.41
CA VAL A 61 22.08 -8.75 -0.33
C VAL A 61 20.90 -9.59 -0.84
N THR A 62 20.58 -10.69 -0.17
CA THR A 62 19.32 -11.41 -0.41
C THR A 62 18.17 -10.63 0.24
N ILE A 63 17.22 -10.18 -0.57
CA ILE A 63 16.08 -9.38 -0.14
C ILE A 63 15.03 -10.27 0.53
N LYS A 64 14.70 -9.95 1.77
CA LYS A 64 13.58 -10.61 2.46
C LYS A 64 12.25 -10.17 1.86
N PRO A 65 11.23 -11.07 1.76
CA PRO A 65 9.92 -10.68 1.24
C PRO A 65 9.34 -9.45 1.93
N ALA A 66 9.51 -9.32 3.24
CA ALA A 66 9.03 -8.17 4.00
C ALA A 66 9.75 -6.84 3.68
N LEU A 67 10.94 -6.87 3.06
CA LEU A 67 11.64 -5.65 2.70
C LEU A 67 11.06 -5.01 1.43
N ALA A 68 10.92 -5.80 0.35
CA ALA A 68 10.48 -5.27 -0.94
C ALA A 68 9.59 -6.23 -1.76
N LEU A 69 9.33 -7.46 -1.34
CA LEU A 69 8.61 -8.45 -2.16
C LEU A 69 7.20 -8.76 -1.64
N GLY A 70 6.61 -7.81 -0.90
CA GLY A 70 5.32 -7.97 -0.24
C GLY A 70 4.16 -7.38 -1.04
N GLY A 71 3.66 -8.07 -2.07
CA GLY A 71 2.44 -7.66 -2.74
C GLY A 71 1.25 -7.58 -1.77
N TRP A 72 0.30 -6.71 -2.05
CA TRP A 72 -0.88 -6.51 -1.20
C TRP A 72 -2.06 -5.94 -1.95
N THR A 73 -3.27 -6.14 -1.38
CA THR A 73 -4.49 -5.40 -1.75
C THR A 73 -5.20 -4.94 -0.49
N ALA A 74 -5.87 -3.79 -0.57
CA ALA A 74 -6.59 -3.18 0.54
C ALA A 74 -7.98 -2.76 0.08
N PHE A 75 -9.00 -3.29 0.74
CA PHE A 75 -10.40 -2.98 0.48
C PHE A 75 -10.89 -2.01 1.56
N LYS A 76 -11.51 -0.91 1.13
CA LYS A 76 -12.18 0.02 2.02
C LYS A 76 -13.67 0.04 1.68
N PRO A 77 -14.57 -0.22 2.65
CA PRO A 77 -16.01 -0.17 2.40
C PRO A 77 -16.43 1.25 2.01
N MET A 78 -17.38 1.32 1.10
CA MET A 78 -18.02 2.55 0.67
C MET A 78 -19.52 2.30 0.47
N HIS A 79 -20.30 3.38 0.29
CA HIS A 79 -21.73 3.24 0.01
C HIS A 79 -21.94 2.41 -1.27
N GLY A 80 -22.62 1.27 -1.13
CA GLY A 80 -22.93 0.37 -2.25
C GLY A 80 -21.81 -0.57 -2.70
N GLY A 81 -20.73 -0.74 -1.91
CA GLY A 81 -19.65 -1.67 -2.25
C GLY A 81 -18.35 -1.42 -1.51
N ALA A 82 -17.25 -1.54 -2.22
CA ALA A 82 -15.92 -1.22 -1.71
C ALA A 82 -15.07 -0.57 -2.81
N MET A 83 -14.09 0.22 -2.39
CA MET A 83 -12.92 0.58 -3.16
C MET A 83 -11.83 -0.44 -2.86
N VAL A 84 -11.08 -0.86 -3.88
CA VAL A 84 -9.85 -1.63 -3.71
C VAL A 84 -8.67 -0.87 -4.30
N MET A 85 -7.54 -0.96 -3.62
CA MET A 85 -6.22 -0.53 -4.09
C MET A 85 -5.24 -1.66 -3.83
N GLY A 86 -4.15 -1.71 -4.59
CA GLY A 86 -3.15 -2.75 -4.38
C GLY A 86 -1.84 -2.46 -5.07
N ASP A 87 -0.84 -3.26 -4.69
CA ASP A 87 0.49 -3.26 -5.26
C ASP A 87 0.94 -4.73 -5.41
N LEU A 88 1.07 -5.19 -6.65
CA LEU A 88 1.38 -6.58 -6.98
C LEU A 88 2.85 -6.69 -7.39
N VAL A 89 3.57 -7.63 -6.80
CA VAL A 89 4.98 -7.91 -7.13
C VAL A 89 5.06 -8.97 -8.21
N LEU A 90 5.63 -8.63 -9.36
CA LEU A 90 5.64 -9.46 -10.56
C LEU A 90 7.06 -9.58 -11.15
N LEU A 91 7.31 -10.70 -11.81
CA LEU A 91 8.42 -10.80 -12.75
C LEU A 91 8.04 -10.17 -14.10
N GLU A 92 9.02 -9.81 -14.91
CA GLU A 92 8.81 -9.22 -16.25
C GLU A 92 7.83 -10.04 -17.10
N THR A 93 7.96 -11.36 -17.09
CA THR A 93 7.10 -12.28 -17.85
C THR A 93 5.67 -12.38 -17.32
N GLU A 94 5.42 -11.93 -16.09
CA GLU A 94 4.10 -11.99 -15.44
C GLU A 94 3.30 -10.71 -15.65
N ILE A 95 3.93 -9.56 -16.01
CA ILE A 95 3.29 -8.25 -16.10
C ILE A 95 2.09 -8.27 -17.04
N ASN A 96 2.30 -8.61 -18.31
CA ASN A 96 1.24 -8.53 -19.32
C ASN A 96 0.14 -9.58 -19.13
N PRO A 97 0.41 -10.85 -18.79
CA PRO A 97 -0.64 -11.82 -18.47
C PRO A 97 -1.52 -11.37 -17.30
N VAL A 98 -0.92 -10.93 -16.19
CA VAL A 98 -1.65 -10.43 -15.01
C VAL A 98 -2.47 -9.19 -15.37
N MET A 99 -1.86 -8.21 -16.04
CA MET A 99 -2.53 -6.98 -16.49
C MET A 99 -3.76 -7.29 -17.36
N ALA A 100 -3.61 -8.14 -18.38
CA ALA A 100 -4.70 -8.50 -19.27
C ALA A 100 -5.88 -9.13 -18.51
N LYS A 101 -5.58 -10.06 -17.58
CA LYS A 101 -6.60 -10.73 -16.78
C LYS A 101 -7.31 -9.77 -15.82
N LEU A 102 -6.59 -8.83 -15.21
CA LEU A 102 -7.16 -7.80 -14.33
C LEU A 102 -8.11 -6.88 -15.11
N ILE A 103 -7.66 -6.36 -16.26
CA ILE A 103 -8.48 -5.47 -17.13
C ILE A 103 -9.73 -6.19 -17.64
N GLU A 104 -9.60 -7.44 -18.09
CA GLU A 104 -10.74 -8.28 -18.53
C GLU A 104 -11.83 -8.37 -17.44
N ASN A 105 -11.43 -8.35 -16.17
CA ASN A 105 -12.34 -8.45 -15.04
C ASN A 105 -12.65 -7.10 -14.36
N GLY A 106 -12.36 -5.98 -15.03
CA GLY A 106 -12.75 -4.64 -14.61
C GLY A 106 -11.90 -4.03 -13.50
N ILE A 107 -10.69 -4.52 -13.28
CA ILE A 107 -9.70 -3.90 -12.40
C ILE A 107 -8.86 -2.89 -13.21
N GLU A 108 -8.69 -1.69 -12.66
CA GLU A 108 -7.87 -0.64 -13.26
C GLU A 108 -6.39 -0.86 -12.94
N ILE A 109 -5.52 -0.58 -13.91
CA ILE A 109 -4.07 -0.53 -13.70
C ILE A 109 -3.69 0.94 -13.57
N THR A 110 -3.07 1.30 -12.46
CA THR A 110 -2.75 2.69 -12.16
C THR A 110 -1.27 3.02 -12.27
N ALA A 111 -0.38 2.03 -12.15
CA ALA A 111 1.05 2.16 -12.43
C ALA A 111 1.71 0.80 -12.68
N VAL A 112 2.84 0.80 -13.39
CA VAL A 112 3.80 -0.32 -13.45
C VAL A 112 5.21 0.28 -13.38
N HIS A 113 5.99 -0.15 -12.39
CA HIS A 113 7.32 0.42 -12.14
C HIS A 113 8.23 -0.57 -11.40
N ASN A 114 9.48 -0.20 -11.15
CA ASN A 114 10.42 -0.92 -10.28
C ASN A 114 10.47 -0.27 -8.89
N HIS A 115 10.80 -1.03 -7.85
CA HIS A 115 11.16 -0.49 -6.54
C HIS A 115 12.67 -0.30 -6.41
N VAL A 116 13.44 -1.23 -6.94
CA VAL A 116 14.90 -1.27 -6.84
C VAL A 116 15.52 -1.45 -8.22
N LEU A 117 16.77 -1.04 -8.37
CA LEU A 117 17.58 -1.24 -9.57
C LEU A 117 18.51 -2.44 -9.38
N ARG A 118 18.95 -3.07 -10.45
CA ARG A 118 19.96 -4.15 -10.45
C ARG A 118 19.58 -5.43 -9.71
N ALA A 119 18.32 -5.58 -9.29
CA ALA A 119 17.87 -6.81 -8.64
C ALA A 119 17.93 -7.99 -9.60
N THR A 120 18.21 -9.18 -9.07
CA THR A 120 18.21 -10.43 -9.84
C THR A 120 17.41 -11.51 -9.09
N PRO A 121 16.31 -12.03 -9.67
CA PRO A 121 15.65 -11.52 -10.88
C PRO A 121 15.10 -10.11 -10.70
N LEU A 122 14.91 -9.38 -11.79
CA LEU A 122 14.21 -8.10 -11.77
C LEU A 122 12.76 -8.31 -11.33
N THR A 123 12.30 -7.46 -10.42
CA THR A 123 10.92 -7.41 -9.96
C THR A 123 10.28 -6.08 -10.35
N PHE A 124 9.03 -6.15 -10.75
CA PHE A 124 8.19 -5.01 -11.09
C PHE A 124 7.00 -4.97 -10.14
N TYR A 125 6.41 -3.80 -10.04
CA TYR A 125 5.30 -3.54 -9.14
C TYR A 125 4.17 -2.93 -9.94
N MET A 126 2.98 -3.53 -9.81
CA MET A 126 1.80 -3.12 -10.53
C MET A 126 0.76 -2.60 -9.53
N HIS A 127 0.53 -1.29 -9.58
CA HIS A 127 -0.57 -0.71 -8.82
C HIS A 127 -1.88 -0.93 -9.52
N ILE A 128 -2.88 -1.26 -8.72
CA ILE A 128 -4.24 -1.56 -9.17
C ILE A 128 -5.26 -0.76 -8.37
N GLY A 129 -6.38 -0.46 -9.00
CA GLY A 129 -7.53 0.19 -8.41
C GLY A 129 -8.85 -0.40 -8.89
N GLY A 130 -9.93 -0.12 -8.16
CA GLY A 130 -11.27 -0.51 -8.59
C GLY A 130 -12.32 -0.16 -7.56
N HIS A 131 -13.57 -0.08 -8.05
CA HIS A 131 -14.74 0.24 -7.23
C HIS A 131 -15.88 -0.71 -7.59
N GLY A 132 -16.66 -1.14 -6.61
CA GLY A 132 -17.85 -1.95 -6.86
C GLY A 132 -18.09 -3.05 -5.84
N ASP A 133 -18.68 -4.15 -6.29
CA ASP A 133 -18.94 -5.33 -5.46
C ASP A 133 -17.62 -5.94 -4.98
N PRO A 134 -17.37 -6.00 -3.67
CA PRO A 134 -16.08 -6.44 -3.13
C PRO A 134 -15.76 -7.91 -3.42
N VAL A 135 -16.77 -8.78 -3.57
CA VAL A 135 -16.57 -10.20 -3.91
C VAL A 135 -16.12 -10.33 -5.37
N LYS A 136 -16.72 -9.53 -6.27
CA LYS A 136 -16.30 -9.50 -7.69
C LYS A 136 -14.89 -8.96 -7.83
N LEU A 137 -14.56 -7.86 -7.13
CA LEU A 137 -13.20 -7.30 -7.10
C LEU A 137 -12.18 -8.32 -6.59
N ALA A 138 -12.49 -9.02 -5.49
CA ALA A 138 -11.64 -10.07 -4.93
C ALA A 138 -11.42 -11.24 -5.90
N THR A 139 -12.50 -11.68 -6.57
CA THR A 139 -12.45 -12.74 -7.59
C THR A 139 -11.56 -12.33 -8.77
N ALA A 140 -11.72 -11.09 -9.25
CA ALA A 140 -10.94 -10.53 -10.36
C ALA A 140 -9.43 -10.45 -10.00
N ILE A 141 -9.10 -9.98 -8.81
CA ILE A 141 -7.71 -9.90 -8.33
C ILE A 141 -7.10 -11.30 -8.21
N ARG A 142 -7.83 -12.25 -7.62
CA ARG A 142 -7.36 -13.64 -7.54
C ARG A 142 -7.12 -14.25 -8.91
N ALA A 143 -8.01 -14.00 -9.88
CA ALA A 143 -7.85 -14.46 -11.27
C ALA A 143 -6.61 -13.84 -11.93
N GLY A 144 -6.35 -12.54 -11.71
CA GLY A 144 -5.15 -11.88 -12.18
C GLY A 144 -3.88 -12.47 -11.57
N LEU A 145 -3.85 -12.64 -10.25
CA LEU A 145 -2.69 -13.23 -9.56
C LEU A 145 -2.41 -14.67 -9.97
N ALA A 146 -3.43 -15.43 -10.42
CA ALA A 146 -3.28 -16.80 -10.92
C ALA A 146 -2.48 -16.88 -12.25
N GLU A 147 -2.35 -15.77 -12.99
CA GLU A 147 -1.49 -15.65 -14.18
C GLU A 147 -0.01 -15.47 -13.82
N SER A 148 0.33 -15.42 -12.52
CA SER A 148 1.70 -15.34 -11.99
C SER A 148 2.03 -16.54 -11.11
N LYS A 149 3.28 -16.62 -10.66
CA LYS A 149 3.70 -17.61 -9.65
C LYS A 149 3.51 -17.12 -8.21
N THR A 150 2.79 -16.02 -8.01
CA THR A 150 2.49 -15.50 -6.67
C THR A 150 1.81 -16.57 -5.81
N PRO A 151 2.32 -16.90 -4.62
CA PRO A 151 1.70 -17.90 -3.74
C PRO A 151 0.30 -17.46 -3.32
N LEU A 152 -0.72 -18.13 -3.84
CA LEU A 152 -2.13 -17.83 -3.52
C LEU A 152 -2.56 -18.43 -2.17
N THR A 153 -1.90 -19.49 -1.73
CA THR A 153 -2.07 -20.02 -0.37
C THR A 153 -1.21 -19.21 0.59
N PRO A 154 -1.76 -18.71 1.70
CA PRO A 154 -0.95 -18.02 2.70
C PRO A 154 0.18 -18.92 3.19
N PRO A 155 1.42 -18.40 3.36
CA PRO A 155 2.45 -19.14 4.02
C PRO A 155 2.04 -19.45 5.47
N ALA A 156 2.51 -20.56 6.01
CA ALA A 156 2.31 -20.84 7.44
C ALA A 156 2.90 -19.67 8.26
N ALA A 157 2.16 -19.24 9.26
CA ALA A 157 2.67 -18.21 10.16
C ALA A 157 3.94 -18.72 10.85
N PRO A 158 5.04 -17.95 10.86
CA PRO A 158 6.24 -18.36 11.56
C PRO A 158 5.96 -18.49 13.06
N ALA A 159 6.53 -19.49 13.70
CA ALA A 159 6.35 -19.74 15.15
C ALA A 159 6.83 -18.56 16.02
N SER A 160 7.77 -17.74 15.51
CA SER A 160 8.23 -16.50 16.13
C SER A 160 8.74 -15.53 15.07
N GLN A 161 8.69 -14.24 15.36
CA GLN A 161 9.32 -13.24 14.51
C GLN A 161 10.84 -13.35 14.63
N PRO A 162 11.60 -13.32 13.51
CA PRO A 162 13.05 -13.26 13.56
C PRO A 162 13.52 -12.04 14.36
N ALA A 163 14.57 -12.20 15.16
CA ALA A 163 15.18 -11.10 15.88
C ALA A 163 15.70 -10.03 14.90
N ILE A 164 15.58 -8.77 15.28
CA ILE A 164 16.14 -7.64 14.56
C ILE A 164 17.49 -7.30 15.20
N ASP A 165 18.58 -7.63 14.49
CA ASP A 165 19.96 -7.33 14.92
C ASP A 165 20.33 -5.88 14.57
N LEU A 166 19.60 -4.92 15.15
CA LEU A 166 19.80 -3.47 15.05
C LEU A 166 19.38 -2.80 16.35
N ASP A 167 19.93 -1.64 16.67
CA ASP A 167 19.44 -0.79 17.77
C ASP A 167 18.12 -0.11 17.34
N THR A 168 17.01 -0.84 17.46
CA THR A 168 15.69 -0.38 17.07
C THR A 168 15.23 0.85 17.86
N ALA A 169 15.65 1.00 19.14
CA ALA A 169 15.30 2.16 19.94
C ALA A 169 15.97 3.43 19.41
N GLN A 170 17.22 3.34 18.98
CA GLN A 170 17.92 4.45 18.35
C GLN A 170 17.31 4.79 16.97
N LEU A 171 16.91 3.78 16.19
CA LEU A 171 16.22 4.01 14.91
C LEU A 171 14.89 4.73 15.13
N ASP A 172 14.08 4.31 16.12
CA ASP A 172 12.80 4.96 16.48
C ASP A 172 13.02 6.44 16.81
N GLN A 173 14.01 6.71 17.65
CA GLN A 173 14.34 8.08 18.06
C GLN A 173 14.74 8.97 16.87
N ILE A 174 15.54 8.44 15.95
CA ILE A 174 16.01 9.20 14.77
C ILE A 174 14.88 9.41 13.77
N ILE A 175 14.14 8.36 13.41
CA ILE A 175 13.04 8.44 12.45
C ILE A 175 11.88 9.27 13.03
N GLY A 176 11.70 9.26 14.36
CA GLY A 176 10.69 10.06 15.06
C GLY A 176 9.31 9.40 15.13
N VAL A 177 9.21 8.11 14.82
CA VAL A 177 8.04 7.26 15.04
C VAL A 177 8.51 5.86 15.43
N LYS A 178 7.63 5.07 16.07
CA LYS A 178 7.96 3.70 16.45
C LYS A 178 7.82 2.76 15.29
N GLY A 179 8.86 1.98 14.99
CA GLY A 179 8.84 0.91 14.02
C GLY A 179 8.26 -0.39 14.57
N GLN A 180 8.07 -1.36 13.67
CA GLN A 180 7.56 -2.70 14.00
C GLN A 180 8.40 -3.78 13.30
N PRO A 181 8.73 -4.89 13.97
CA PRO A 181 9.38 -6.03 13.33
C PRO A 181 8.38 -6.78 12.45
N ASN A 182 8.81 -7.11 11.23
CA ASN A 182 8.04 -7.91 10.31
C ASN A 182 8.98 -8.79 9.46
N GLY A 183 8.90 -10.11 9.60
CA GLY A 183 9.67 -11.06 8.78
C GLY A 183 11.20 -10.82 8.79
N GLY A 184 11.75 -10.31 9.89
CA GLY A 184 13.17 -9.98 10.03
C GLY A 184 13.58 -8.66 9.36
N VAL A 185 12.63 -7.77 9.12
CA VAL A 185 12.80 -6.37 8.71
C VAL A 185 12.18 -5.48 9.77
N TYR A 186 12.81 -4.39 10.13
CA TYR A 186 12.23 -3.37 10.99
C TYR A 186 11.61 -2.28 10.12
N GLN A 187 10.29 -2.10 10.25
CA GLN A 187 9.49 -1.29 9.33
C GLN A 187 8.89 -0.08 10.03
N PHE A 188 8.90 1.06 9.34
CA PHE A 188 8.24 2.30 9.74
C PHE A 188 7.17 2.66 8.73
N GLY A 189 6.04 3.17 9.24
CA GLY A 189 5.04 3.88 8.45
C GLY A 189 4.93 5.30 8.97
N VAL A 190 5.29 6.30 8.17
CA VAL A 190 5.25 7.70 8.54
C VAL A 190 4.14 8.39 7.76
N PRO A 191 2.98 8.68 8.41
CA PRO A 191 1.85 9.29 7.72
C PRO A 191 2.13 10.72 7.30
N ARG A 192 1.44 11.19 6.26
CA ARG A 192 1.37 12.62 5.93
C ARG A 192 0.40 13.31 6.89
N ARG A 193 0.63 14.61 7.13
CA ARG A 193 -0.32 15.47 7.88
C ARG A 193 -1.49 15.91 7.00
N ASP A 194 -1.24 16.05 5.70
CA ASP A 194 -2.24 16.49 4.76
C ASP A 194 -3.22 15.34 4.46
N PRO A 195 -4.53 15.62 4.41
CA PRO A 195 -5.51 14.63 4.01
C PRO A 195 -5.31 14.27 2.53
N VAL A 196 -5.46 12.97 2.23
CA VAL A 196 -5.40 12.45 0.86
C VAL A 196 -6.72 11.82 0.51
N SER A 197 -7.23 12.10 -0.69
CA SER A 197 -8.43 11.43 -1.22
C SER A 197 -8.14 10.83 -2.59
N GLU A 198 -8.81 9.74 -2.91
CA GLU A 198 -8.84 9.12 -4.24
C GLU A 198 -10.30 9.03 -4.69
N SER A 199 -10.59 9.55 -5.87
CA SER A 199 -11.96 9.56 -6.44
C SER A 199 -13.03 10.09 -5.47
N GLY A 200 -12.68 11.11 -4.67
CA GLY A 200 -13.55 11.73 -3.66
C GLY A 200 -13.64 10.99 -2.33
N MET A 201 -13.01 9.84 -2.17
CA MET A 201 -12.94 9.09 -0.91
C MET A 201 -11.67 9.44 -0.14
N GLN A 202 -11.80 9.84 1.13
CA GLN A 202 -10.65 10.09 1.99
C GLN A 202 -9.94 8.77 2.33
N LEU A 203 -8.63 8.73 2.08
CA LEU A 203 -7.77 7.59 2.39
C LEU A 203 -7.32 7.64 3.86
N ALA A 204 -7.08 6.45 4.45
CA ALA A 204 -6.58 6.37 5.81
C ALA A 204 -5.10 6.83 5.88
N PRO A 205 -4.75 7.82 6.72
CA PRO A 205 -3.41 8.41 6.75
C PRO A 205 -2.32 7.46 7.26
N ALA A 206 -2.71 6.42 7.99
CA ALA A 206 -1.76 5.48 8.62
C ALA A 206 -1.17 4.41 7.68
N GLY A 207 -1.34 4.55 6.37
CA GLY A 207 -0.65 3.74 5.39
C GLY A 207 -1.28 2.44 4.92
N PRO A 208 -2.45 1.96 5.41
CA PRO A 208 -3.02 0.71 4.90
C PRO A 208 -3.39 0.76 3.41
N THR A 209 -3.62 1.96 2.88
CA THR A 209 -3.92 2.24 1.47
C THR A 209 -2.73 2.79 0.68
N GLY A 210 -1.50 2.70 1.23
CA GLY A 210 -0.28 3.11 0.53
C GLY A 210 0.00 4.62 0.50
N VAL A 211 -0.60 5.42 1.40
CA VAL A 211 -0.40 6.88 1.45
C VAL A 211 0.43 7.35 2.66
N ALA A 212 1.14 6.45 3.34
CA ALA A 212 2.17 6.80 4.31
C ALA A 212 3.55 6.42 3.76
N THR A 213 4.56 7.25 4.06
CA THR A 213 5.94 6.91 3.74
C THR A 213 6.33 5.63 4.46
N ALA A 214 6.68 4.59 3.70
CA ALA A 214 7.13 3.31 4.19
C ALA A 214 8.66 3.25 4.17
N ILE A 215 9.27 2.74 5.24
CA ILE A 215 10.72 2.57 5.36
C ILE A 215 11.01 1.21 5.98
N GLY A 216 11.83 0.39 5.31
CA GLY A 216 12.27 -0.90 5.81
C GLY A 216 13.77 -0.91 6.10
N PHE A 217 14.18 -1.52 7.21
CA PHE A 217 15.56 -1.81 7.57
C PHE A 217 15.72 -3.32 7.71
N GLN A 218 16.44 -3.94 6.78
CA GLN A 218 16.82 -5.36 6.85
C GLN A 218 18.25 -5.46 7.38
N PRO A 219 18.49 -6.06 8.57
CA PRO A 219 19.85 -6.27 9.08
C PRO A 219 20.72 -7.03 8.08
N THR A 220 21.95 -6.56 7.86
CA THR A 220 22.97 -7.22 7.01
C THR A 220 24.22 -7.59 7.80
N GLY A 221 24.18 -7.44 9.13
CA GLY A 221 25.24 -7.78 10.07
C GLY A 221 26.14 -6.58 10.43
N GLY A 222 26.76 -6.63 11.60
CA GLY A 222 27.72 -5.62 12.06
C GLY A 222 27.12 -4.22 12.22
N GLY A 223 25.85 -4.09 12.59
CA GLY A 223 25.15 -2.80 12.72
C GLY A 223 24.74 -2.17 11.39
N LYS A 224 24.95 -2.88 10.28
CA LYS A 224 24.49 -2.43 8.94
C LYS A 224 23.09 -2.91 8.61
N ALA A 225 22.43 -2.17 7.74
CA ALA A 225 21.14 -2.54 7.18
C ALA A 225 21.05 -2.22 5.69
N ALA A 226 20.38 -3.09 4.95
CA ALA A 226 19.82 -2.77 3.65
C ALA A 226 18.50 -2.04 3.88
N ILE A 227 18.33 -0.90 3.23
CA ILE A 227 17.11 -0.09 3.32
C ILE A 227 16.45 0.08 1.96
N THR A 228 15.13 0.00 1.95
CA THR A 228 14.28 0.49 0.85
C THR A 228 12.93 0.90 1.43
N GLY A 229 12.13 1.56 0.62
CA GLY A 229 10.81 2.02 1.01
C GLY A 229 10.23 2.94 -0.04
N ASP A 230 9.25 3.73 0.38
CA ASP A 230 8.46 4.56 -0.51
C ASP A 230 8.10 5.88 0.16
N PHE A 231 8.67 6.99 -0.29
CA PHE A 231 8.27 8.33 0.14
C PHE A 231 6.99 8.75 -0.57
N VAL A 232 6.06 9.33 0.17
CA VAL A 232 4.82 9.93 -0.36
C VAL A 232 4.99 11.44 -0.41
N LEU A 233 4.96 12.03 -1.60
CA LEU A 233 5.44 13.38 -1.87
C LEU A 233 4.43 14.20 -2.68
N THR A 234 4.35 15.50 -2.41
CA THR A 234 3.81 16.47 -3.37
C THR A 234 4.89 16.86 -4.39
N ALA A 235 4.53 17.54 -5.46
CA ALA A 235 5.46 17.95 -6.52
C ALA A 235 6.62 18.79 -5.98
N GLU A 236 6.36 19.68 -5.03
CA GLU A 236 7.34 20.58 -4.41
C GLU A 236 8.33 19.82 -3.53
N GLU A 237 7.95 18.65 -2.99
CA GLU A 237 8.78 17.84 -2.11
C GLU A 237 9.75 16.91 -2.87
N VAL A 238 9.46 16.57 -4.13
CA VAL A 238 10.23 15.58 -4.91
C VAL A 238 11.73 15.94 -4.96
N ASN A 239 12.09 17.10 -5.50
CA ASN A 239 13.49 17.48 -5.64
C ASN A 239 14.23 17.74 -4.31
N PRO A 240 13.61 18.38 -3.29
CA PRO A 240 14.20 18.48 -1.96
C PRO A 240 14.52 17.13 -1.33
N VAL A 241 13.64 16.13 -1.47
CA VAL A 241 13.84 14.76 -0.94
C VAL A 241 14.95 14.05 -1.71
N ILE A 242 14.99 14.14 -3.06
CA ILE A 242 16.11 13.59 -3.87
C ILE A 242 17.45 14.14 -3.38
N LYS A 243 17.56 15.47 -3.20
CA LYS A 243 18.80 16.10 -2.71
C LYS A 243 19.20 15.59 -1.35
N ALA A 244 18.24 15.46 -0.41
CA ALA A 244 18.52 14.98 0.95
C ALA A 244 18.99 13.52 0.94
N LEU A 245 18.34 12.62 0.20
CA LEU A 245 18.74 11.22 0.07
C LEU A 245 20.13 11.10 -0.54
N ARG A 246 20.37 11.74 -1.70
CA ARG A 246 21.66 11.67 -2.41
C ARG A 246 22.82 12.25 -1.61
N SER A 247 22.61 13.33 -0.85
CA SER A 247 23.64 13.92 0.04
C SER A 247 24.02 13.02 1.20
N ASN A 248 23.19 12.03 1.55
CA ASN A 248 23.44 11.05 2.59
C ASN A 248 23.82 9.66 2.04
N GLY A 249 24.17 9.55 0.76
CA GLY A 249 24.61 8.30 0.15
C GLY A 249 23.48 7.29 -0.11
N ILE A 250 22.22 7.73 -0.05
CA ILE A 250 21.04 6.91 -0.35
C ILE A 250 20.68 7.10 -1.83
N GLU A 251 20.60 6.01 -2.57
CA GLU A 251 20.24 6.02 -3.98
C GLU A 251 18.74 6.18 -4.15
N VAL A 252 18.30 6.99 -5.12
CA VAL A 252 16.90 7.06 -5.57
C VAL A 252 16.74 6.09 -6.73
N THR A 253 15.77 5.20 -6.64
CA THR A 253 15.60 4.09 -7.59
C THR A 253 14.38 4.23 -8.49
N ALA A 254 13.36 4.99 -8.08
CA ALA A 254 12.21 5.32 -8.91
C ALA A 254 11.49 6.57 -8.40
N VAL A 255 10.80 7.28 -9.29
CA VAL A 255 9.80 8.30 -9.00
C VAL A 255 8.58 8.00 -9.88
N HIS A 256 7.42 7.81 -9.28
CA HIS A 256 6.21 7.34 -9.99
C HIS A 256 4.93 7.83 -9.30
N SER A 257 3.77 7.39 -9.77
CA SER A 257 2.45 7.57 -9.12
C SER A 257 1.87 6.21 -8.72
N HIS A 258 0.99 6.19 -7.71
CA HIS A 258 0.21 5.00 -7.33
C HIS A 258 -1.21 5.05 -7.87
N MET A 259 -1.76 6.24 -8.03
CA MET A 259 -3.17 6.53 -8.31
C MET A 259 -3.29 7.44 -9.53
N LEU A 260 -4.50 7.59 -10.06
CA LEU A 260 -4.76 8.44 -11.23
C LEU A 260 -5.51 9.72 -10.87
N ASN A 261 -6.33 9.71 -9.81
CA ASN A 261 -7.28 10.78 -9.49
C ASN A 261 -7.16 11.29 -8.05
N GLU A 262 -6.03 11.05 -7.39
CA GLU A 262 -5.81 11.46 -6.00
C GLU A 262 -5.67 12.98 -5.86
N GLN A 263 -6.10 13.48 -4.69
CA GLN A 263 -5.98 14.87 -4.28
C GLN A 263 -5.36 14.94 -2.86
N PRO A 264 -4.30 15.74 -2.66
CA PRO A 264 -3.50 16.41 -3.71
C PRO A 264 -2.82 15.40 -4.62
N ARG A 265 -2.35 15.82 -5.82
CA ARG A 265 -1.53 14.99 -6.69
C ARG A 265 -0.28 14.55 -5.96
N LEU A 266 -0.03 13.24 -5.88
CA LEU A 266 1.11 12.65 -5.19
C LEU A 266 2.09 12.00 -6.15
N PHE A 267 3.34 12.01 -5.72
CA PHE A 267 4.44 11.28 -6.30
C PHE A 267 5.04 10.35 -5.25
N PHE A 268 5.50 9.21 -5.68
CA PHE A 268 6.06 8.18 -4.83
C PHE A 268 7.50 7.94 -5.23
N MET A 269 8.39 7.75 -4.24
CA MET A 269 9.82 7.69 -4.52
C MET A 269 10.46 6.54 -3.76
N HIS A 270 11.00 5.59 -4.52
CA HIS A 270 11.78 4.49 -3.97
C HIS A 270 13.24 4.86 -3.83
N PHE A 271 13.89 4.19 -2.91
CA PHE A 271 15.29 4.39 -2.57
C PHE A 271 15.98 3.09 -2.18
N TRP A 272 17.31 3.07 -2.25
CA TRP A 272 18.13 1.95 -1.83
C TRP A 272 19.44 2.40 -1.22
N ALA A 273 19.88 1.71 -0.16
CA ALA A 273 21.24 1.73 0.35
C ALA A 273 21.50 0.50 1.22
N ASN A 274 22.79 0.13 1.40
CA ASN A 274 23.23 -0.86 2.39
C ASN A 274 24.47 -0.30 3.08
N ASP A 275 24.32 0.18 4.33
CA ASP A 275 25.39 0.82 5.12
C ASP A 275 25.05 0.76 6.61
N ASP A 276 25.81 1.46 7.46
CA ASP A 276 25.51 1.66 8.88
C ASP A 276 24.06 2.13 9.07
N ALA A 277 23.29 1.39 9.88
CA ALA A 277 21.85 1.62 10.02
C ALA A 277 21.52 2.99 10.63
N VAL A 278 22.35 3.48 11.58
CA VAL A 278 22.15 4.78 12.25
C VAL A 278 22.45 5.92 11.26
N LYS A 279 23.50 5.78 10.47
CA LYS A 279 23.83 6.74 9.39
C LYS A 279 22.68 6.83 8.37
N LEU A 280 22.15 5.68 7.94
CA LEU A 280 21.02 5.64 7.00
C LEU A 280 19.75 6.24 7.60
N ALA A 281 19.44 5.95 8.86
CA ALA A 281 18.30 6.55 9.56
C ALA A 281 18.39 8.09 9.62
N LYS A 282 19.58 8.64 9.88
CA LYS A 282 19.80 10.11 9.86
C LYS A 282 19.57 10.69 8.46
N GLY A 283 20.02 9.99 7.41
CA GLY A 283 19.77 10.39 6.01
C GLY A 283 18.27 10.37 5.65
N LEU A 284 17.56 9.32 6.07
CA LEU A 284 16.11 9.21 5.89
C LEU A 284 15.36 10.29 6.68
N ARG A 285 15.79 10.60 7.93
CA ARG A 285 15.21 11.70 8.71
C ARG A 285 15.39 13.05 8.01
N ALA A 286 16.58 13.32 7.48
CA ALA A 286 16.84 14.54 6.72
C ALA A 286 15.93 14.66 5.48
N ALA A 287 15.59 13.53 4.84
CA ALA A 287 14.64 13.48 3.74
C ALA A 287 13.19 13.68 4.20
N LEU A 288 12.77 13.01 5.28
CA LEU A 288 11.45 13.18 5.90
C LEU A 288 11.21 14.64 6.34
N ASP A 289 12.25 15.36 6.79
CA ASP A 289 12.16 16.78 7.16
C ASP A 289 11.89 17.71 5.96
N LYS A 290 11.94 17.20 4.73
CA LYS A 290 11.55 17.91 3.49
C LYS A 290 10.12 17.64 3.07
N THR A 291 9.36 16.89 3.85
CA THR A 291 7.98 16.49 3.56
C THR A 291 7.02 17.00 4.63
N ALA A 292 5.72 16.98 4.32
CA ALA A 292 4.67 17.19 5.30
C ALA A 292 4.39 15.93 6.14
N SER A 293 5.42 15.13 6.45
CA SER A 293 5.26 13.95 7.29
C SER A 293 4.88 14.32 8.73
N ALA A 294 4.06 13.49 9.37
CA ALA A 294 3.73 13.64 10.78
C ALA A 294 5.00 13.43 11.63
N LYS A 295 5.17 14.31 12.63
CA LYS A 295 6.12 14.07 13.73
C LYS A 295 5.31 13.59 14.93
N SER A 296 5.75 12.52 15.56
CA SER A 296 5.15 12.02 16.82
C SER A 296 5.36 13.03 17.95
#